data_75e819ed9142bd1e9f7b9ac9b19720e3
#
_entry.id   75e819ed9142bd1e9f7b9ac9b19720e3
#
_cell.length_a   1.000
_cell.length_b   1.000
_cell.length_c   1.000
_cell.angle_alpha   90.00
_cell.angle_beta   90.00
_cell.angle_gamma   90.00
#
_symmetry.space_group_name_H-M   'P 1'
#
loop_
_entity.id
_entity.type
_entity.pdbx_description
1 polymer ?
#
loop_
_entity_poly.entity_id
_entity_poly.type
_entity_poly.pdbx_seq_one_letter_code
_entity_poly.pdbx_strand_id
1 'polypeptide(L)'
;MTLRHVVMWKLASTEEAERADQAARIKAGLESLPAVVPEILRFEVGINSLPVNEFDIVLVSDFEDEAALQRYVVHPEHEKVASYIRSVVSGRAAVDAEY
;
A
#
# COMPACT_ATOMS: atom_id res chain seq x y z
N MET A 1 -7.30 21.14 2.50
CA MET A 1 -7.80 19.83 2.94
C MET A 1 -6.79 18.77 2.59
N THR A 2 -6.74 17.72 3.37
CA THR A 2 -5.83 16.59 3.12
C THR A 2 -6.61 15.46 2.48
N LEU A 3 -6.07 14.89 1.41
CA LEU A 3 -6.64 13.69 0.80
C LEU A 3 -5.97 12.46 1.43
N ARG A 4 -6.77 11.64 2.10
CA ARG A 4 -6.29 10.39 2.70
C ARG A 4 -6.62 9.22 1.79
N HIS A 5 -5.58 8.51 1.39
CA HIS A 5 -5.65 7.35 0.52
C HIS A 5 -5.38 6.09 1.36
N VAL A 6 -6.41 5.27 1.53
CA VAL A 6 -6.32 4.03 2.31
C VAL A 6 -6.49 2.85 1.37
N VAL A 7 -5.55 1.92 1.39
CA VAL A 7 -5.60 0.73 0.54
C VAL A 7 -5.37 -0.50 1.39
N MET A 8 -6.12 -1.56 1.10
CA MET A 8 -5.92 -2.87 1.74
C MET A 8 -5.73 -3.91 0.65
N TRP A 9 -4.86 -4.89 0.93
CA TRP A 9 -4.60 -5.99 0.00
C TRP A 9 -4.77 -7.33 0.68
N LYS A 10 -5.25 -8.30 -0.10
CA LYS A 10 -5.37 -9.69 0.31
C LYS A 10 -4.35 -10.51 -0.49
N LEU A 11 -3.51 -11.26 0.20
CA LEU A 11 -2.53 -12.12 -0.47
C LEU A 11 -3.20 -13.34 -1.08
N ALA A 12 -2.69 -13.77 -2.24
CA ALA A 12 -3.24 -14.92 -2.95
C ALA A 12 -2.75 -16.26 -2.37
N SER A 13 -1.52 -16.28 -1.85
CA SER A 13 -0.94 -17.51 -1.29
C SER A 13 -1.70 -17.99 -0.07
N THR A 14 -1.81 -19.31 0.07
CA THR A 14 -2.38 -19.95 1.27
C THR A 14 -1.32 -20.53 2.17
N GLU A 15 -0.04 -20.48 1.75
CA GLU A 15 1.07 -20.98 2.57
C GLU A 15 1.54 -19.90 3.53
N GLU A 16 1.57 -20.22 4.82
CA GLU A 16 1.84 -19.24 5.87
C GLU A 16 3.21 -18.57 5.75
N ALA A 17 4.26 -19.36 5.51
CA ALA A 17 5.62 -18.82 5.39
C ALA A 17 5.76 -17.90 4.17
N GLU A 18 5.14 -18.27 3.04
CA GLU A 18 5.16 -17.47 1.83
C GLU A 18 4.38 -16.16 2.03
N ARG A 19 3.22 -16.24 2.69
CA ARG A 19 2.41 -15.06 3.00
C ARG A 19 3.18 -14.07 3.88
N ALA A 20 3.86 -14.57 4.90
CA ALA A 20 4.66 -13.74 5.80
C ALA A 20 5.80 -13.04 5.05
N ASP A 21 6.49 -13.76 4.17
CA ASP A 21 7.57 -13.19 3.36
C ASP A 21 7.04 -12.12 2.41
N GLN A 22 5.95 -12.40 1.71
CA GLN A 22 5.35 -11.46 0.77
C GLN A 22 4.85 -10.21 1.48
N ALA A 23 4.21 -10.35 2.63
CA ALA A 23 3.75 -9.20 3.42
C ALA A 23 4.92 -8.31 3.84
N ALA A 24 6.02 -8.92 4.30
CA ALA A 24 7.21 -8.18 4.69
C ALA A 24 7.85 -7.44 3.49
N ARG A 25 7.86 -8.07 2.33
CA ARG A 25 8.41 -7.45 1.11
C ARG A 25 7.54 -6.29 0.63
N ILE A 26 6.23 -6.43 0.69
CA ILE A 26 5.30 -5.34 0.35
C ILE A 26 5.53 -4.16 1.29
N LYS A 27 5.59 -4.42 2.59
CA LYS A 27 5.80 -3.37 3.59
C LYS A 27 7.12 -2.65 3.36
N ALA A 28 8.21 -3.38 3.17
CA ALA A 28 9.52 -2.77 2.93
C ALA A 28 9.53 -1.93 1.64
N GLY A 29 8.93 -2.45 0.57
CA GLY A 29 8.82 -1.73 -0.70
C GLY A 29 8.03 -0.44 -0.58
N LEU A 30 6.87 -0.49 0.05
CA LEU A 30 6.06 0.70 0.27
C LEU A 30 6.78 1.72 1.16
N GLU A 31 7.39 1.26 2.25
CA GLU A 31 8.08 2.15 3.19
C GLU A 31 9.30 2.85 2.59
N SER A 32 9.82 2.36 1.48
CA SER A 32 10.91 3.03 0.77
C SER A 32 10.45 4.24 -0.05
N LEU A 33 9.15 4.38 -0.31
CA LEU A 33 8.62 5.40 -1.23
C LEU A 33 8.67 6.83 -0.70
N PRO A 34 8.42 7.12 0.58
CA PRO A 34 8.47 8.50 1.06
C PRO A 34 9.79 9.22 0.82
N ALA A 35 10.90 8.49 0.78
CA ALA A 35 12.22 9.07 0.55
C ALA A 35 12.43 9.55 -0.90
N VAL A 36 11.65 9.01 -1.85
CA VAL A 36 11.85 9.28 -3.28
C VAL A 36 10.62 9.89 -3.97
N VAL A 37 9.47 9.92 -3.30
CA VAL A 37 8.24 10.50 -3.84
C VAL A 37 7.84 11.70 -2.96
N PRO A 38 8.15 12.92 -3.39
CA PRO A 38 7.93 14.11 -2.55
C PRO A 38 6.45 14.45 -2.31
N GLU A 39 5.54 13.92 -3.10
CA GLU A 39 4.10 14.14 -2.92
C GLU A 39 3.54 13.53 -1.64
N ILE A 40 4.23 12.56 -1.05
CA ILE A 40 3.75 11.85 0.13
C ILE A 40 3.90 12.73 1.37
N LEU A 41 2.79 13.00 2.07
CA LEU A 41 2.77 13.74 3.32
C LEU A 41 2.80 12.81 4.54
N ARG A 42 2.14 11.67 4.44
CA ARG A 42 2.08 10.66 5.50
C ARG A 42 2.01 9.30 4.84
N PHE A 43 2.72 8.31 5.41
CA PHE A 43 2.75 6.98 4.79
C PHE A 43 2.99 5.94 5.88
N GLU A 44 1.95 5.14 6.19
CA GLU A 44 2.03 4.11 7.22
C GLU A 44 1.55 2.79 6.64
N VAL A 45 2.33 1.74 6.85
CA VAL A 45 2.00 0.41 6.36
C VAL A 45 1.88 -0.53 7.56
N GLY A 46 0.75 -1.24 7.63
CA GLY A 46 0.51 -2.23 8.66
C GLY A 46 0.26 -3.61 8.10
N ILE A 47 0.69 -4.62 8.82
CA ILE A 47 0.42 -6.02 8.49
C ILE A 47 -0.64 -6.51 9.47
N ASN A 48 -1.68 -7.17 8.96
CA ASN A 48 -2.77 -7.68 9.80
C ASN A 48 -2.24 -8.67 10.84
N SER A 49 -2.72 -8.51 12.07
CA SER A 49 -2.33 -9.37 13.19
C SER A 49 -3.46 -10.25 13.71
N LEU A 50 -4.69 -10.08 13.22
CA LEU A 50 -5.83 -10.86 13.69
C LEU A 50 -6.33 -11.81 12.61
N PRO A 51 -6.26 -13.13 12.84
CA PRO A 51 -6.63 -14.12 11.82
C PRO A 51 -8.09 -14.04 11.33
N VAL A 52 -8.97 -13.41 12.11
CA VAL A 52 -10.38 -13.24 11.74
C VAL A 52 -10.55 -12.30 10.54
N ASN A 53 -9.57 -11.43 10.26
CA ASN A 53 -9.67 -10.47 9.18
C ASN A 53 -9.29 -11.06 7.83
N GLU A 54 -10.01 -10.65 6.81
CA GLU A 54 -9.81 -11.16 5.45
C GLU A 54 -8.59 -10.56 4.75
N PHE A 55 -8.33 -9.26 4.97
CA PHE A 55 -7.23 -8.56 4.30
C PHE A 55 -5.96 -8.61 5.14
N ASP A 56 -4.81 -8.55 4.46
CA ASP A 56 -3.52 -8.84 5.07
C ASP A 56 -2.65 -7.62 5.32
N ILE A 57 -2.77 -6.59 4.48
CA ILE A 57 -1.91 -5.41 4.55
C ILE A 57 -2.75 -4.16 4.37
N VAL A 58 -2.43 -3.10 5.14
CA VAL A 58 -3.06 -1.80 5.00
C VAL A 58 -2.02 -0.72 4.76
N LEU A 59 -2.33 0.21 3.85
CA LEU A 59 -1.58 1.45 3.65
C LEU A 59 -2.50 2.61 4.02
N VAL A 60 -2.02 3.48 4.90
CA VAL A 60 -2.66 4.76 5.20
C VAL A 60 -1.71 5.85 4.75
N SER A 61 -2.14 6.65 3.76
CA SER A 61 -1.28 7.69 3.19
C SER A 61 -2.05 8.99 3.00
N ASP A 62 -1.34 10.11 3.10
CA ASP A 62 -1.91 11.43 2.93
C ASP A 62 -1.20 12.18 1.81
N PHE A 63 -1.98 12.91 1.00
CA PHE A 63 -1.53 13.75 -0.10
C PHE A 63 -2.22 15.09 0.00
N GLU A 64 -1.63 16.12 -0.60
CA GLU A 64 -2.21 17.46 -0.59
C GLU A 64 -3.57 17.48 -1.29
N ASP A 65 -3.67 16.79 -2.45
CA ASP A 65 -4.86 16.76 -3.28
C ASP A 65 -4.81 15.58 -4.25
N GLU A 66 -5.85 15.44 -5.08
CA GLU A 66 -5.93 14.37 -6.07
C GLU A 66 -4.78 14.44 -7.09
N ALA A 67 -4.37 15.65 -7.48
CA ALA A 67 -3.27 15.79 -8.44
C ALA A 67 -1.97 15.23 -7.87
N ALA A 68 -1.69 15.47 -6.58
CA ALA A 68 -0.52 14.92 -5.92
C ALA A 68 -0.61 13.39 -5.84
N LEU A 69 -1.78 12.85 -5.54
CA LEU A 69 -2.01 11.40 -5.54
C LEU A 69 -1.73 10.81 -6.92
N GLN A 70 -2.19 11.46 -8.00
CA GLN A 70 -1.95 10.97 -9.35
C GLN A 70 -0.48 10.99 -9.72
N ARG A 71 0.29 12.00 -9.29
CA ARG A 71 1.74 12.02 -9.52
C ARG A 71 2.44 10.89 -8.80
N TYR A 72 1.97 10.53 -7.61
CA TYR A 72 2.47 9.36 -6.87
C TYR A 72 2.16 8.07 -7.62
N VAL A 73 0.92 7.92 -8.08
CA VAL A 73 0.48 6.70 -8.76
C VAL A 73 1.34 6.40 -10.00
N VAL A 74 1.69 7.41 -10.77
CA VAL A 74 2.47 7.24 -12.01
C VAL A 74 3.99 7.31 -11.78
N HIS A 75 4.43 7.55 -10.57
CA HIS A 75 5.87 7.65 -10.27
C HIS A 75 6.56 6.30 -10.53
N PRO A 76 7.73 6.30 -11.21
CA PRO A 76 8.43 5.05 -11.54
C PRO A 76 8.73 4.16 -10.34
N GLU A 77 9.08 4.74 -9.19
CA GLU A 77 9.37 3.97 -7.99
C GLU A 77 8.10 3.33 -7.44
N HIS A 78 6.96 4.02 -7.47
CA HIS A 78 5.67 3.43 -7.10
C HIS A 78 5.31 2.29 -8.05
N GLU A 79 5.52 2.47 -9.35
CA GLU A 79 5.19 1.43 -10.34
C GLU A 79 5.95 0.13 -10.10
N LYS A 80 7.19 0.21 -9.67
CA LYS A 80 7.99 -1.00 -9.33
C LYS A 80 7.36 -1.75 -8.17
N VAL A 81 7.01 -1.05 -7.10
CA VAL A 81 6.39 -1.66 -5.92
C VAL A 81 5.01 -2.20 -6.26
N ALA A 82 4.21 -1.42 -6.99
CA ALA A 82 2.86 -1.82 -7.39
C ALA A 82 2.87 -3.06 -8.27
N SER A 83 3.84 -3.18 -9.16
CA SER A 83 4.00 -4.37 -10.00
C SER A 83 4.21 -5.64 -9.18
N TYR A 84 5.07 -5.56 -8.17
CA TYR A 84 5.28 -6.69 -7.26
C TYR A 84 4.00 -7.04 -6.50
N ILE A 85 3.33 -6.02 -5.93
CA ILE A 85 2.09 -6.23 -5.17
C ILE A 85 1.05 -6.94 -6.04
N ARG A 86 0.83 -6.45 -7.26
CA ARG A 86 -0.12 -7.07 -8.19
C ARG A 86 0.19 -8.53 -8.47
N SER A 87 1.45 -8.92 -8.42
CA SER A 87 1.87 -10.29 -8.72
C SER A 87 1.55 -11.28 -7.59
N VAL A 88 1.28 -10.80 -6.36
CA VAL A 88 1.10 -11.68 -5.19
C VAL A 88 -0.25 -11.53 -4.49
N VAL A 89 -1.10 -10.58 -4.91
CA VAL A 89 -2.38 -10.36 -4.25
C VAL A 89 -3.55 -10.93 -5.06
N SER A 90 -4.63 -11.27 -4.35
CA SER A 90 -5.89 -11.72 -4.95
C SER A 90 -7.02 -10.71 -4.77
N GLY A 91 -6.83 -9.68 -3.96
CA GLY A 91 -7.84 -8.68 -3.71
C GLY A 91 -7.24 -7.35 -3.27
N ARG A 92 -7.96 -6.28 -3.57
CA ARG A 92 -7.59 -4.90 -3.22
C ARG A 92 -8.86 -4.11 -2.93
N ALA A 93 -8.82 -3.29 -1.90
CA ALA A 93 -9.89 -2.35 -1.58
C ALA A 93 -9.27 -0.99 -1.28
N ALA A 94 -9.94 0.08 -1.64
CA ALA A 94 -9.42 1.42 -1.41
C ALA A 94 -10.55 2.41 -1.08
N VAL A 95 -10.21 3.39 -0.26
CA VAL A 95 -11.07 4.54 0.01
C VAL A 95 -10.17 5.77 0.01
N ASP A 96 -10.64 6.81 -0.69
CA ASP A 96 -9.99 8.12 -0.71
C ASP A 96 -10.96 9.13 -0.10
N ALA A 97 -10.55 9.75 1.00
CA ALA A 97 -11.42 10.67 1.73
C ALA A 97 -10.68 11.96 2.06
N GLU A 98 -11.39 13.07 2.01
CA GLU A 98 -10.84 14.39 2.36
C GLU A 98 -11.09 14.71 3.82
N TYR A 99 -10.07 15.28 4.46
CA TYR A 99 -10.12 15.68 5.86
C TYR A 99 -9.70 17.13 6.07
#